data_a581c3ea825b0faed43e9db009011b6d
#
_entry.id   a581c3ea825b0faed43e9db009011b6d
#
_cell.length_a   1.000
_cell.length_b   1.000
_cell.length_c   1.000
_cell.angle_alpha   90.00
_cell.angle_beta   90.00
_cell.angle_gamma   90.00
#
_symmetry.space_group_name_H-M   'P 1'
#
loop_
_entity.id
_entity.type
_entity.pdbx_description
1 polymer ?
#
loop_
_entity_poly.entity_id
_entity_poly.type
_entity_poly.pdbx_seq_one_letter_code
_entity_poly.pdbx_strand_id
1 'polypeptide(L)'
;MFENALAVLRAYDRIVIHRHKNPDGDALGSQIGLAALLRSNFPEKDVRIVGDAAGRYAFMEGAIMDEVPDDFYAGALAVILDTSATHLISDDRWRTAAHTLRFDHHIFCEKIADDEFTDTSYESCCGLIAAFAKETALKMSPLAAKSLYTGMVTDSGRFRYDATTSQTFALASYLLQTPFSISEIYAGLYADALESVQLRARFVLKIQKASASVAYIYTTKEEAASTGTDTFTISRGMVGTMADIKGIDIWVNFTESDGGVLCELRSSRYNINPIAVKYGGGGHAKASGATLPDKSAAGAMLRDLCEMAGETCTL
;
A
#
# COMPACT_ATOMS: atom_id res chain seq x y z
N MET A 1 -22.70 0.12 15.76
CA MET A 1 -21.34 0.72 15.71
C MET A 1 -21.33 1.93 14.79
N PHE A 2 -21.68 1.79 13.54
CA PHE A 2 -21.59 2.87 12.55
C PHE A 2 -22.56 4.04 12.74
N GLU A 3 -23.68 3.86 13.45
CA GLU A 3 -24.58 4.98 13.80
C GLU A 3 -23.89 6.05 14.65
N ASN A 4 -22.98 5.66 15.55
CA ASN A 4 -22.20 6.62 16.33
C ASN A 4 -21.23 7.40 15.44
N ALA A 5 -20.54 6.75 14.52
CA ALA A 5 -19.68 7.42 13.54
C ALA A 5 -20.47 8.41 12.68
N LEU A 6 -21.67 8.00 12.21
CA LEU A 6 -22.56 8.88 11.45
C LEU A 6 -23.01 10.08 12.29
N ALA A 7 -23.30 9.89 13.57
CA ALA A 7 -23.69 10.98 14.47
C ALA A 7 -22.56 12.00 14.63
N VAL A 8 -21.29 11.53 14.79
CA VAL A 8 -20.10 12.41 14.85
C VAL A 8 -19.95 13.17 13.54
N LEU A 9 -20.02 12.51 12.37
CA LEU A 9 -19.90 13.14 11.05
C LEU A 9 -21.00 14.18 10.80
N ARG A 10 -22.22 13.97 11.34
CA ARG A 10 -23.34 14.93 11.23
C ARG A 10 -23.16 16.16 12.12
N ALA A 11 -22.45 16.02 13.24
CA ALA A 11 -22.29 17.11 14.22
C ALA A 11 -21.39 18.25 13.76
N TYR A 12 -20.57 18.05 12.74
CA TYR A 12 -19.58 19.03 12.26
C TYR A 12 -19.87 19.48 10.84
N ASP A 13 -19.87 20.79 10.59
CA ASP A 13 -20.06 21.37 9.26
C ASP A 13 -18.77 21.37 8.44
N ARG A 14 -17.59 21.42 9.10
CA ARG A 14 -16.27 21.36 8.50
C ARG A 14 -15.61 20.03 8.82
N ILE A 15 -15.19 19.30 7.78
CA ILE A 15 -14.57 17.98 7.91
C ILE A 15 -13.28 17.95 7.08
N VAL A 16 -12.15 17.57 7.71
CA VAL A 16 -10.87 17.37 7.02
C VAL A 16 -10.50 15.89 7.10
N ILE A 17 -10.32 15.24 5.96
CA ILE A 17 -10.02 13.81 5.90
C ILE A 17 -8.54 13.61 5.66
N HIS A 18 -7.89 12.93 6.59
CA HIS A 18 -6.47 12.58 6.61
C HIS A 18 -6.25 11.10 6.29
N ARG A 19 -5.03 10.76 5.93
CA ARG A 19 -4.54 9.40 5.67
C ARG A 19 -3.05 9.30 5.98
N HIS A 20 -2.46 8.11 5.80
CA HIS A 20 -1.01 7.94 5.99
C HIS A 20 -0.16 8.57 4.86
N LYS A 21 1.13 8.79 5.17
CA LYS A 21 2.18 9.24 4.22
C LYS A 21 2.41 8.20 3.13
N ASN A 22 2.86 8.66 1.94
CA ASN A 22 3.13 7.79 0.80
C ASN A 22 1.94 6.86 0.51
N PRO A 23 0.79 7.43 0.14
CA PRO A 23 -0.47 6.70 0.10
C PRO A 23 -0.43 5.55 -0.90
N ASP A 24 -1.08 4.48 -0.52
CA ASP A 24 -1.44 3.41 -1.42
C ASP A 24 -2.86 3.58 -1.97
N GLY A 25 -3.38 2.53 -2.62
CA GLY A 25 -4.71 2.60 -3.22
C GLY A 25 -5.83 2.55 -2.19
N ASP A 26 -5.61 1.96 -1.01
CA ASP A 26 -6.60 1.93 0.06
C ASP A 26 -6.68 3.26 0.79
N ALA A 27 -5.55 3.85 1.15
CA ALA A 27 -5.50 5.17 1.77
C ALA A 27 -6.16 6.25 0.91
N LEU A 28 -5.86 6.29 -0.39
CA LEU A 28 -6.50 7.24 -1.31
C LEU A 28 -7.95 6.87 -1.62
N GLY A 29 -8.23 5.59 -1.82
CA GLY A 29 -9.57 5.10 -2.12
C GLY A 29 -10.56 5.39 -0.99
N SER A 30 -10.17 5.13 0.26
CA SER A 30 -10.98 5.45 1.45
C SER A 30 -11.16 6.95 1.63
N GLN A 31 -10.10 7.75 1.44
CA GLN A 31 -10.15 9.21 1.56
C GLN A 31 -11.08 9.84 0.51
N ILE A 32 -10.88 9.55 -0.77
CA ILE A 32 -11.71 10.08 -1.86
C ILE A 32 -13.14 9.53 -1.74
N GLY A 33 -13.26 8.22 -1.43
CA GLY A 33 -14.54 7.55 -1.29
C GLY A 33 -15.40 8.14 -0.20
N LEU A 34 -14.84 8.35 1.01
CA LEU A 34 -15.56 8.99 2.11
C LEU A 34 -15.89 10.46 1.79
N ALA A 35 -14.95 11.21 1.22
CA ALA A 35 -15.22 12.60 0.82
C ALA A 35 -16.39 12.70 -0.17
N ALA A 36 -16.38 11.86 -1.21
CA ALA A 36 -17.46 11.82 -2.21
C ALA A 36 -18.80 11.36 -1.60
N LEU A 37 -18.76 10.40 -0.67
CA LEU A 37 -19.92 9.93 0.06
C LEU A 37 -20.53 11.07 0.90
N LEU A 38 -19.72 11.79 1.67
CA LEU A 38 -20.16 12.91 2.52
C LEU A 38 -20.67 14.08 1.69
N ARG A 39 -19.94 14.50 0.66
CA ARG A 39 -20.33 15.61 -0.24
C ARG A 39 -21.66 15.34 -0.95
N SER A 40 -21.97 14.08 -1.27
CA SER A 40 -23.23 13.73 -1.94
C SER A 40 -24.43 13.60 -1.00
N ASN A 41 -24.21 13.26 0.28
CA ASN A 41 -25.28 13.10 1.26
C ASN A 41 -25.50 14.34 2.14
N PHE A 42 -24.47 15.18 2.29
CA PHE A 42 -24.47 16.39 3.11
C PHE A 42 -23.85 17.56 2.33
N PRO A 43 -24.50 18.03 1.26
CA PRO A 43 -23.94 19.06 0.37
C PRO A 43 -23.70 20.42 1.05
N GLU A 44 -24.28 20.64 2.22
CA GLU A 44 -24.07 21.82 3.06
C GLU A 44 -22.74 21.80 3.81
N LYS A 45 -22.07 20.64 3.93
CA LYS A 45 -20.82 20.51 4.67
C LYS A 45 -19.60 20.84 3.81
N ASP A 46 -18.61 21.52 4.40
CA ASP A 46 -17.32 21.74 3.76
C ASP A 46 -16.38 20.57 4.09
N VAL A 47 -16.29 19.62 3.17
CA VAL A 47 -15.47 18.40 3.30
C VAL A 47 -14.20 18.56 2.47
N ARG A 48 -13.04 18.50 3.12
CA ARG A 48 -11.72 18.66 2.52
C ARG A 48 -10.89 17.39 2.68
N ILE A 49 -9.99 17.13 1.73
CA ILE A 49 -9.02 16.04 1.76
C ILE A 49 -7.61 16.61 1.73
N VAL A 50 -6.72 16.13 2.60
CA VAL A 50 -5.36 16.66 2.74
C VAL A 50 -4.33 15.53 2.78
N GLY A 51 -3.07 15.88 2.56
CA GLY A 51 -1.93 14.97 2.63
C GLY A 51 -0.96 15.16 1.47
N ASP A 52 0.04 14.31 1.40
CA ASP A 52 1.05 14.31 0.34
C ASP A 52 0.47 13.88 -1.03
N ALA A 53 1.23 14.09 -2.09
CA ALA A 53 0.78 13.79 -3.45
C ALA A 53 0.43 12.30 -3.63
N ALA A 54 -0.55 12.04 -4.50
CA ALA A 54 -1.07 10.70 -4.76
C ALA A 54 -0.07 9.73 -5.45
N GLY A 55 1.07 10.23 -5.92
CA GLY A 55 2.10 9.41 -6.57
C GLY A 55 1.55 8.62 -7.76
N ARG A 56 1.81 7.31 -7.78
CA ARG A 56 1.33 6.42 -8.86
C ARG A 56 -0.20 6.32 -8.96
N TYR A 57 -0.92 6.76 -7.96
CA TYR A 57 -2.39 6.74 -7.93
C TYR A 57 -3.03 8.06 -8.39
N ALA A 58 -2.23 8.99 -8.94
CA ALA A 58 -2.72 10.27 -9.48
C ALA A 58 -3.76 10.11 -10.62
N PHE A 59 -3.90 8.90 -11.20
CA PHE A 59 -4.94 8.58 -12.17
C PHE A 59 -6.35 8.50 -11.55
N MET A 60 -6.47 8.37 -10.21
CA MET A 60 -7.76 8.31 -9.53
C MET A 60 -8.43 9.68 -9.57
N GLU A 61 -9.66 9.71 -10.04
CA GLU A 61 -10.47 10.92 -10.01
C GLU A 61 -10.64 11.41 -8.56
N GLY A 62 -10.39 12.70 -8.33
CA GLY A 62 -10.41 13.28 -6.99
C GLY A 62 -9.11 13.14 -6.18
N ALA A 63 -8.01 12.62 -6.76
CA ALA A 63 -6.73 12.46 -6.08
C ALA A 63 -5.92 13.76 -5.89
N ILE A 64 -6.52 14.92 -6.15
CA ILE A 64 -5.90 16.22 -5.90
C ILE A 64 -6.28 16.67 -4.49
N MET A 65 -5.27 16.90 -3.65
CA MET A 65 -5.49 17.34 -2.27
C MET A 65 -5.91 18.81 -2.23
N ASP A 66 -6.81 19.12 -1.29
CA ASP A 66 -7.28 20.49 -1.05
C ASP A 66 -6.21 21.32 -0.33
N GLU A 67 -6.13 22.61 -0.67
CA GLU A 67 -5.41 23.58 0.13
C GLU A 67 -6.30 24.04 1.28
N VAL A 68 -5.90 23.75 2.51
CA VAL A 68 -6.68 24.04 3.72
C VAL A 68 -5.88 24.96 4.62
N PRO A 69 -6.38 26.16 4.97
CA PRO A 69 -5.71 27.06 5.89
C PRO A 69 -5.79 26.52 7.33
N ASP A 70 -4.84 26.93 8.18
CA ASP A 70 -4.73 26.39 9.54
C ASP A 70 -5.95 26.71 10.42
N ASP A 71 -6.57 27.87 10.25
CA ASP A 71 -7.76 28.29 10.98
C ASP A 71 -9.02 27.48 10.59
N PHE A 72 -8.99 26.78 9.46
CA PHE A 72 -10.09 25.88 9.08
C PHE A 72 -10.30 24.75 10.09
N TYR A 73 -9.21 24.28 10.70
CA TYR A 73 -9.25 23.19 11.69
C TYR A 73 -9.94 23.59 12.99
N ALA A 74 -9.92 24.87 13.35
CA ALA A 74 -10.63 25.34 14.53
C ALA A 74 -12.14 25.12 14.37
N GLY A 75 -12.70 24.16 15.15
CA GLY A 75 -14.09 23.73 15.06
C GLY A 75 -14.40 22.73 13.94
N ALA A 76 -13.39 22.18 13.24
CA ALA A 76 -13.56 21.09 12.29
C ALA A 76 -13.43 19.72 12.95
N LEU A 77 -13.96 18.68 12.28
CA LEU A 77 -13.69 17.28 12.54
C LEU A 77 -12.52 16.85 11.66
N ALA A 78 -11.46 16.28 12.26
CA ALA A 78 -10.45 15.55 11.52
C ALA A 78 -10.83 14.06 11.46
N VAL A 79 -11.01 13.53 10.26
CA VAL A 79 -11.22 12.10 10.04
C VAL A 79 -9.93 11.47 9.57
N ILE A 80 -9.46 10.45 10.27
CA ILE A 80 -8.19 9.76 9.99
C ILE A 80 -8.51 8.37 9.45
N LEU A 81 -8.05 8.11 8.23
CA LEU A 81 -8.31 6.87 7.52
C LEU A 81 -7.04 6.06 7.34
N ASP A 82 -7.19 4.74 7.41
CA ASP A 82 -6.15 3.79 7.00
C ASP A 82 -4.77 4.08 7.61
N THR A 83 -4.74 4.35 8.92
CA THR A 83 -3.50 4.76 9.60
C THR A 83 -3.42 4.16 10.97
N SER A 84 -2.41 3.31 11.21
CA SER A 84 -2.21 2.57 12.46
C SER A 84 -1.46 3.34 13.54
N ALA A 85 -0.70 4.39 13.19
CA ALA A 85 0.13 5.14 14.13
C ALA A 85 0.22 6.63 13.76
N THR A 86 0.30 7.48 14.79
CA THR A 86 0.26 8.95 14.63
C THR A 86 1.38 9.52 13.76
N HIS A 87 2.58 8.94 13.79
CA HIS A 87 3.73 9.39 13.00
C HIS A 87 3.59 9.09 11.50
N LEU A 88 2.64 8.23 11.12
CA LEU A 88 2.33 7.89 9.73
C LEU A 88 1.36 8.88 9.09
N ILE A 89 0.59 9.66 9.86
CA ILE A 89 -0.37 10.63 9.30
C ILE A 89 0.39 11.68 8.49
N SER A 90 -0.08 11.98 7.28
CA SER A 90 0.68 12.79 6.34
C SER A 90 0.63 14.30 6.62
N ASP A 91 -0.38 14.78 7.33
CA ASP A 91 -0.55 16.19 7.72
C ASP A 91 -0.80 16.29 9.23
N ASP A 92 0.13 16.88 9.96
CA ASP A 92 0.10 16.94 11.43
C ASP A 92 -0.99 17.88 12.00
N ARG A 93 -1.62 18.71 11.17
CA ARG A 93 -2.66 19.67 11.59
C ARG A 93 -3.95 19.01 12.10
N TRP A 94 -4.14 17.72 11.87
CA TRP A 94 -5.25 16.96 12.46
C TRP A 94 -5.35 17.13 13.98
N ARG A 95 -4.21 17.37 14.65
CA ARG A 95 -4.13 17.57 16.12
C ARG A 95 -4.78 18.87 16.59
N THR A 96 -5.01 19.80 15.70
CA THR A 96 -5.62 21.13 16.00
C THR A 96 -7.12 21.17 15.72
N ALA A 97 -7.69 20.07 15.24
CA ALA A 97 -9.12 19.92 15.04
C ALA A 97 -9.89 19.91 16.37
N ALA A 98 -11.15 20.30 16.33
CA ALA A 98 -12.01 20.31 17.53
C ALA A 98 -12.36 18.91 18.02
N HIS A 99 -12.35 17.93 17.14
CA HIS A 99 -12.61 16.52 17.43
C HIS A 99 -11.97 15.64 16.36
N THR A 100 -11.69 14.38 16.71
CA THR A 100 -11.04 13.43 15.84
C THR A 100 -11.81 12.12 15.75
N LEU A 101 -11.90 11.57 14.53
CA LEU A 101 -12.58 10.31 14.23
C LEU A 101 -11.64 9.44 13.39
N ARG A 102 -11.50 8.14 13.71
CA ARG A 102 -10.67 7.21 12.95
C ARG A 102 -11.49 6.05 12.40
N PHE A 103 -11.23 5.69 11.13
CA PHE A 103 -11.58 4.39 10.55
C PHE A 103 -10.31 3.69 10.08
N ASP A 104 -10.10 2.46 10.53
CA ASP A 104 -8.89 1.70 10.23
C ASP A 104 -9.12 0.19 10.31
N HIS A 105 -8.38 -0.57 9.53
CA HIS A 105 -8.45 -2.04 9.52
C HIS A 105 -7.16 -2.72 10.02
N HIS A 106 -6.17 -1.94 10.40
CA HIS A 106 -4.90 -2.45 10.90
C HIS A 106 -5.01 -3.01 12.33
N ILE A 107 -4.05 -3.86 12.69
CA ILE A 107 -3.87 -4.29 14.07
C ILE A 107 -3.62 -3.05 14.94
N PHE A 108 -4.33 -2.96 16.05
CA PHE A 108 -4.23 -1.83 16.97
C PHE A 108 -2.78 -1.63 17.46
N CYS A 109 -2.23 -0.45 17.25
CA CYS A 109 -0.93 -0.03 17.74
C CYS A 109 -1.05 0.99 18.89
N GLU A 110 -1.82 2.06 18.67
CA GLU A 110 -2.03 3.14 19.63
C GLU A 110 -3.40 3.79 19.41
N LYS A 111 -3.90 4.46 20.46
CA LYS A 111 -5.08 5.31 20.32
C LYS A 111 -4.70 6.61 19.62
N ILE A 112 -5.38 6.94 18.50
CA ILE A 112 -5.10 8.11 17.68
C ILE A 112 -6.20 9.17 17.84
N ALA A 113 -7.47 8.75 17.83
CA ALA A 113 -8.62 9.64 17.74
C ALA A 113 -9.49 9.59 19.01
N ASP A 114 -10.36 10.60 19.16
CA ASP A 114 -11.37 10.63 20.24
C ASP A 114 -12.35 9.46 20.07
N ASP A 115 -12.86 9.29 18.86
CA ASP A 115 -13.68 8.14 18.44
C ASP A 115 -12.93 7.28 17.43
N GLU A 116 -12.88 5.96 17.65
CA GLU A 116 -12.18 5.01 16.80
C GLU A 116 -13.10 3.85 16.38
N PHE A 117 -13.13 3.59 15.08
CA PHE A 117 -13.81 2.47 14.45
C PHE A 117 -12.76 1.61 13.73
N THR A 118 -12.15 0.72 14.50
CA THR A 118 -11.08 -0.16 14.01
C THR A 118 -11.58 -1.59 13.98
N ASP A 119 -11.40 -2.28 12.82
CA ASP A 119 -11.83 -3.66 12.66
C ASP A 119 -10.95 -4.41 11.65
N THR A 120 -10.11 -5.30 12.16
CA THR A 120 -9.16 -6.12 11.38
C THR A 120 -9.83 -7.23 10.56
N SER A 121 -11.13 -7.41 10.68
CA SER A 121 -11.87 -8.40 9.86
C SER A 121 -12.17 -7.91 8.45
N TYR A 122 -12.02 -6.62 8.19
CA TYR A 122 -12.11 -6.07 6.84
C TYR A 122 -10.76 -6.18 6.14
N GLU A 123 -10.78 -6.53 4.87
CA GLU A 123 -9.58 -6.62 4.04
C GLU A 123 -8.93 -5.27 3.74
N SER A 124 -9.66 -4.15 3.93
CA SER A 124 -9.23 -2.77 3.63
C SER A 124 -10.05 -1.75 4.41
N CYS A 125 -9.51 -0.56 4.60
CA CYS A 125 -10.26 0.60 5.10
C CYS A 125 -11.40 0.97 4.13
N CYS A 126 -11.20 0.80 2.82
CA CYS A 126 -12.25 0.97 1.81
C CYS A 126 -13.43 0.00 2.02
N GLY A 127 -13.17 -1.26 2.36
CA GLY A 127 -14.20 -2.22 2.73
C GLY A 127 -14.96 -1.79 3.98
N LEU A 128 -14.25 -1.29 4.99
CA LEU A 128 -14.85 -0.76 6.22
C LEU A 128 -15.75 0.46 5.93
N ILE A 129 -15.32 1.42 5.08
CA ILE A 129 -16.14 2.57 4.66
C ILE A 129 -17.34 2.14 3.79
N ALA A 130 -17.18 1.12 2.94
CA ALA A 130 -18.30 0.56 2.17
C ALA A 130 -19.37 -0.06 3.10
N ALA A 131 -18.93 -0.78 4.14
CA ALA A 131 -19.84 -1.32 5.17
C ALA A 131 -20.54 -0.19 5.94
N PHE A 132 -19.80 0.83 6.36
CA PHE A 132 -20.34 2.03 7.00
C PHE A 132 -21.45 2.67 6.14
N ALA A 133 -21.20 2.90 4.85
CA ALA A 133 -22.16 3.49 3.94
C ALA A 133 -23.43 2.63 3.79
N LYS A 134 -23.25 1.30 3.68
CA LYS A 134 -24.34 0.34 3.53
C LYS A 134 -25.22 0.28 4.77
N GLU A 135 -24.63 0.16 5.97
CA GLU A 135 -25.36 0.03 7.22
C GLU A 135 -26.08 1.33 7.64
N THR A 136 -25.49 2.47 7.29
CA THR A 136 -26.09 3.80 7.58
C THR A 136 -27.01 4.30 6.46
N ALA A 137 -27.25 3.48 5.43
CA ALA A 137 -28.09 3.77 4.28
C ALA A 137 -27.73 5.09 3.56
N LEU A 138 -26.45 5.50 3.57
CA LEU A 138 -25.96 6.63 2.81
C LEU A 138 -26.00 6.33 1.31
N LYS A 139 -26.43 7.31 0.52
CA LYS A 139 -26.50 7.17 -0.94
C LYS A 139 -25.08 7.12 -1.53
N MET A 140 -24.76 5.99 -2.20
CA MET A 140 -23.49 5.79 -2.88
C MET A 140 -23.44 6.57 -4.19
N SER A 141 -22.44 7.46 -4.35
CA SER A 141 -22.17 8.13 -5.63
C SER A 141 -21.21 7.30 -6.50
N PRO A 142 -21.20 7.48 -7.84
CA PRO A 142 -20.26 6.78 -8.72
C PRO A 142 -18.79 6.96 -8.33
N LEU A 143 -18.38 8.19 -7.96
CA LEU A 143 -17.03 8.48 -7.52
C LEU A 143 -16.70 7.74 -6.21
N ALA A 144 -17.62 7.76 -5.22
CA ALA A 144 -17.41 7.05 -3.96
C ALA A 144 -17.26 5.54 -4.21
N ALA A 145 -18.17 4.93 -4.99
CA ALA A 145 -18.13 3.51 -5.31
C ALA A 145 -16.85 3.10 -6.04
N LYS A 146 -16.44 3.87 -7.07
CA LYS A 146 -15.23 3.64 -7.85
C LYS A 146 -13.98 3.71 -6.97
N SER A 147 -13.88 4.72 -6.11
CA SER A 147 -12.71 4.92 -5.23
C SER A 147 -12.60 3.82 -4.17
N LEU A 148 -13.70 3.49 -3.49
CA LEU A 148 -13.73 2.41 -2.50
C LEU A 148 -13.41 1.05 -3.13
N TYR A 149 -13.98 0.75 -4.30
CA TYR A 149 -13.67 -0.49 -5.03
C TYR A 149 -12.18 -0.54 -5.40
N THR A 150 -11.57 0.58 -5.80
CA THR A 150 -10.15 0.65 -6.14
C THR A 150 -9.27 0.28 -4.94
N GLY A 151 -9.54 0.81 -3.75
CA GLY A 151 -8.81 0.45 -2.54
C GLY A 151 -8.99 -1.01 -2.14
N MET A 152 -10.23 -1.53 -2.20
CA MET A 152 -10.48 -2.96 -1.97
C MET A 152 -9.64 -3.85 -2.91
N VAL A 153 -9.53 -3.50 -4.20
CA VAL A 153 -8.71 -4.24 -5.18
C VAL A 153 -7.23 -4.21 -4.83
N THR A 154 -6.71 -3.05 -4.41
CA THR A 154 -5.27 -2.91 -4.12
C THR A 154 -4.88 -3.67 -2.87
N ASP A 155 -5.61 -3.51 -1.78
CA ASP A 155 -5.26 -4.06 -0.48
C ASP A 155 -5.51 -5.56 -0.37
N SER A 156 -6.55 -6.07 -1.02
CA SER A 156 -6.81 -7.51 -1.15
C SER A 156 -5.90 -8.23 -2.17
N GLY A 157 -4.96 -7.52 -2.82
CA GLY A 157 -4.15 -8.06 -3.90
C GLY A 157 -4.98 -8.61 -5.07
N ARG A 158 -5.98 -7.87 -5.50
CA ARG A 158 -6.97 -8.31 -6.51
C ARG A 158 -7.84 -9.45 -6.01
N PHE A 159 -8.26 -9.40 -4.75
CA PHE A 159 -9.06 -10.43 -4.08
C PHE A 159 -8.37 -11.81 -3.98
N ARG A 160 -7.03 -11.83 -3.89
CA ARG A 160 -6.25 -13.08 -3.81
C ARG A 160 -5.67 -13.36 -2.43
N TYR A 161 -5.61 -12.36 -1.54
CA TYR A 161 -5.05 -12.53 -0.20
C TYR A 161 -6.07 -13.17 0.75
N ASP A 162 -5.58 -13.86 1.78
CA ASP A 162 -6.41 -14.59 2.75
C ASP A 162 -7.35 -13.69 3.57
N ALA A 163 -7.08 -12.38 3.63
CA ALA A 163 -7.99 -11.40 4.20
C ALA A 163 -9.29 -11.22 3.38
N THR A 164 -9.32 -11.70 2.13
CA THR A 164 -10.51 -11.67 1.27
C THR A 164 -11.54 -12.70 1.74
N THR A 165 -12.71 -12.24 2.15
CA THR A 165 -13.79 -13.06 2.70
C THR A 165 -15.07 -12.96 1.88
N SER A 166 -16.10 -13.71 2.27
CA SER A 166 -17.45 -13.55 1.70
C SER A 166 -18.03 -12.16 1.93
N GLN A 167 -17.66 -11.49 3.04
CA GLN A 167 -18.03 -10.11 3.34
C GLN A 167 -17.40 -9.15 2.34
N THR A 168 -16.12 -9.32 2.00
CA THR A 168 -15.42 -8.56 0.97
C THR A 168 -16.18 -8.59 -0.35
N PHE A 169 -16.55 -9.78 -0.83
CA PHE A 169 -17.34 -9.91 -2.06
C PHE A 169 -18.74 -9.33 -1.96
N ALA A 170 -19.41 -9.43 -0.80
CA ALA A 170 -20.71 -8.82 -0.58
C ALA A 170 -20.64 -7.28 -0.62
N LEU A 171 -19.57 -6.67 -0.12
CA LEU A 171 -19.33 -5.24 -0.19
C LEU A 171 -18.93 -4.80 -1.60
N ALA A 172 -18.05 -5.54 -2.27
CA ALA A 172 -17.73 -5.28 -3.68
C ALA A 172 -19.00 -5.35 -4.56
N SER A 173 -19.86 -6.36 -4.34
CA SER A 173 -21.17 -6.45 -5.02
C SER A 173 -22.09 -5.26 -4.72
N TYR A 174 -22.09 -4.76 -3.48
CA TYR A 174 -22.84 -3.56 -3.11
C TYR A 174 -22.34 -2.33 -3.87
N LEU A 175 -21.03 -2.10 -3.95
CA LEU A 175 -20.45 -0.99 -4.70
C LEU A 175 -20.79 -1.06 -6.20
N LEU A 176 -20.79 -2.28 -6.78
CA LEU A 176 -21.09 -2.53 -8.19
C LEU A 176 -22.57 -2.31 -8.57
N GLN A 177 -23.45 -2.07 -7.60
CA GLN A 177 -24.81 -1.59 -7.90
C GLN A 177 -24.83 -0.16 -8.41
N THR A 178 -23.73 0.60 -8.17
CA THR A 178 -23.53 1.95 -8.69
C THR A 178 -22.67 1.87 -9.96
N PRO A 179 -23.04 2.58 -11.05
CA PRO A 179 -22.33 2.45 -12.32
C PRO A 179 -20.91 3.07 -12.26
N PHE A 180 -19.89 2.26 -12.51
CA PHE A 180 -18.51 2.66 -12.80
C PHE A 180 -17.80 1.57 -13.61
N SER A 181 -16.65 1.88 -14.19
CA SER A 181 -15.88 0.95 -15.03
C SER A 181 -14.79 0.23 -14.24
N ILE A 182 -14.93 -1.09 -14.05
CA ILE A 182 -13.87 -1.93 -13.47
C ILE A 182 -12.64 -1.94 -14.38
N SER A 183 -12.82 -2.00 -15.70
CA SER A 183 -11.69 -2.03 -16.63
C SER A 183 -10.84 -0.77 -16.58
N GLU A 184 -11.43 0.41 -16.35
CA GLU A 184 -10.68 1.65 -16.12
C GLU A 184 -9.84 1.59 -14.83
N ILE A 185 -10.40 1.03 -13.75
CA ILE A 185 -9.66 0.85 -12.50
C ILE A 185 -8.44 -0.05 -12.73
N TYR A 186 -8.64 -1.21 -13.36
CA TYR A 186 -7.54 -2.15 -13.61
C TYR A 186 -6.52 -1.59 -14.61
N ALA A 187 -6.94 -0.83 -15.61
CA ALA A 187 -6.04 -0.14 -16.51
C ALA A 187 -5.18 0.90 -15.76
N GLY A 188 -5.79 1.71 -14.89
CA GLY A 188 -5.05 2.68 -14.08
C GLY A 188 -4.07 2.03 -13.10
N LEU A 189 -4.46 0.91 -12.48
CA LEU A 189 -3.64 0.22 -11.48
C LEU A 189 -2.50 -0.61 -12.07
N TYR A 190 -2.72 -1.25 -13.23
CA TYR A 190 -1.87 -2.36 -13.71
C TYR A 190 -1.42 -2.25 -15.16
N ALA A 191 -1.87 -1.23 -15.91
CA ALA A 191 -1.29 -0.99 -17.23
C ALA A 191 0.11 -0.39 -17.08
N ASP A 192 1.07 -1.01 -17.74
CA ASP A 192 2.46 -0.58 -17.76
C ASP A 192 2.85 -0.05 -19.12
N ALA A 193 3.76 0.92 -19.17
CA ALA A 193 4.41 1.31 -20.38
C ALA A 193 5.18 0.12 -21.01
N LEU A 194 5.22 0.05 -22.32
CA LEU A 194 5.92 -1.04 -23.05
C LEU A 194 7.37 -1.16 -22.60
N GLU A 195 8.04 -0.03 -22.39
CA GLU A 195 9.42 0.05 -21.92
C GLU A 195 9.61 -0.59 -20.55
N SER A 196 8.65 -0.40 -19.63
CA SER A 196 8.64 -1.02 -18.29
C SER A 196 8.45 -2.54 -18.39
N VAL A 197 7.57 -3.00 -19.30
CA VAL A 197 7.37 -4.44 -19.56
C VAL A 197 8.64 -5.05 -20.16
N GLN A 198 9.27 -4.39 -21.13
CA GLN A 198 10.51 -4.84 -21.75
C GLN A 198 11.66 -4.85 -20.75
N LEU A 199 11.76 -3.84 -19.88
CA LEU A 199 12.75 -3.80 -18.81
C LEU A 199 12.57 -5.01 -17.87
N ARG A 200 11.36 -5.25 -17.37
CA ARG A 200 11.09 -6.42 -16.53
C ARG A 200 11.44 -7.73 -17.23
N ALA A 201 11.12 -7.87 -18.51
CA ALA A 201 11.46 -9.06 -19.28
C ALA A 201 12.98 -9.32 -19.32
N ARG A 202 13.82 -8.28 -19.46
CA ARG A 202 15.27 -8.40 -19.36
C ARG A 202 15.71 -8.94 -18.01
N PHE A 203 15.11 -8.47 -16.90
CA PHE A 203 15.42 -8.96 -15.55
C PHE A 203 14.93 -10.39 -15.34
N VAL A 204 13.75 -10.77 -15.85
CA VAL A 204 13.27 -12.16 -15.80
C VAL A 204 14.26 -13.11 -16.47
N LEU A 205 14.83 -12.73 -17.63
CA LEU A 205 15.84 -13.54 -18.32
C LEU A 205 17.18 -13.66 -17.58
N LYS A 206 17.43 -12.80 -16.58
CA LYS A 206 18.63 -12.86 -15.72
C LYS A 206 18.44 -13.72 -14.48
N ILE A 207 17.25 -14.23 -14.22
CA ILE A 207 16.99 -15.03 -13.01
C ILE A 207 17.88 -16.25 -13.00
N GLN A 208 18.61 -16.43 -11.92
CA GLN A 208 19.47 -17.57 -11.65
C GLN A 208 19.01 -18.28 -10.38
N LYS A 209 19.30 -19.56 -10.28
CA LYS A 209 19.03 -20.35 -9.08
C LYS A 209 20.34 -20.55 -8.30
N ALA A 210 20.32 -20.24 -7.01
CA ALA A 210 21.41 -20.56 -6.09
C ALA A 210 21.22 -21.96 -5.48
N SER A 211 19.96 -22.44 -5.42
CA SER A 211 19.61 -23.79 -4.98
C SER A 211 18.24 -24.21 -5.54
N ALA A 212 17.65 -25.28 -5.07
CA ALA A 212 16.34 -25.73 -5.55
C ALA A 212 15.24 -24.69 -5.34
N SER A 213 15.23 -24.00 -4.17
CA SER A 213 14.21 -23.04 -3.78
C SER A 213 14.69 -21.60 -3.60
N VAL A 214 15.97 -21.30 -3.86
CA VAL A 214 16.54 -19.95 -3.75
C VAL A 214 16.92 -19.43 -5.14
N ALA A 215 16.35 -18.30 -5.54
CA ALA A 215 16.63 -17.62 -6.79
C ALA A 215 17.22 -16.22 -6.56
N TYR A 216 17.96 -15.72 -7.54
CA TYR A 216 18.50 -14.37 -7.48
C TYR A 216 18.65 -13.72 -8.85
N ILE A 217 18.73 -12.39 -8.83
CA ILE A 217 19.20 -11.57 -9.95
C ILE A 217 20.41 -10.80 -9.45
N TYR A 218 21.47 -10.72 -10.26
CA TYR A 218 22.61 -9.84 -10.01
C TYR A 218 22.75 -8.87 -11.17
N THR A 219 22.78 -7.57 -10.87
CA THR A 219 22.88 -6.49 -11.85
C THR A 219 24.12 -5.66 -11.55
N THR A 220 25.03 -5.56 -12.53
CA THR A 220 26.22 -4.72 -12.42
C THR A 220 25.84 -3.25 -12.53
N LYS A 221 26.78 -2.38 -12.14
CA LYS A 221 26.58 -0.93 -12.24
C LYS A 221 26.40 -0.47 -13.69
N GLU A 222 27.15 -1.06 -14.62
CA GLU A 222 27.05 -0.77 -16.06
C GLU A 222 25.70 -1.21 -16.62
N GLU A 223 25.25 -2.40 -16.24
CA GLU A 223 23.94 -2.90 -16.65
C GLU A 223 22.81 -1.99 -16.08
N ALA A 224 22.88 -1.62 -14.81
CA ALA A 224 21.91 -0.71 -14.19
C ALA A 224 21.88 0.64 -14.93
N ALA A 225 23.03 1.24 -15.20
CA ALA A 225 23.14 2.50 -15.93
C ALA A 225 22.55 2.41 -17.36
N SER A 226 22.71 1.25 -18.01
CA SER A 226 22.17 1.03 -19.36
C SER A 226 20.65 1.04 -19.46
N THR A 227 19.95 0.91 -18.33
CA THR A 227 18.47 0.90 -18.29
C THR A 227 17.87 2.30 -18.36
N GLY A 228 18.63 3.35 -18.08
CA GLY A 228 18.12 4.73 -17.92
C GLY A 228 17.26 4.93 -16.66
N THR A 229 17.17 3.93 -15.79
CA THR A 229 16.41 3.95 -14.53
C THR A 229 17.37 4.07 -13.35
N ASP A 230 17.00 4.79 -12.31
CA ASP A 230 17.84 4.90 -11.13
C ASP A 230 18.02 3.54 -10.41
N THR A 231 19.17 3.37 -9.79
CA THR A 231 19.60 2.11 -9.17
C THR A 231 18.67 1.64 -8.05
N PHE A 232 18.10 2.57 -7.28
CA PHE A 232 17.19 2.24 -6.20
C PHE A 232 15.85 1.69 -6.73
N THR A 233 15.31 2.31 -7.77
CA THR A 233 14.11 1.82 -8.47
C THR A 233 14.34 0.44 -9.08
N ILE A 234 15.52 0.18 -9.67
CA ILE A 234 15.88 -1.16 -10.16
C ILE A 234 15.92 -2.16 -9.00
N SER A 235 16.62 -1.82 -7.92
CA SER A 235 16.78 -2.71 -6.77
C SER A 235 15.41 -3.15 -6.22
N ARG A 236 14.56 -2.21 -5.90
CA ARG A 236 13.23 -2.49 -5.32
C ARG A 236 12.19 -2.97 -6.32
N GLY A 237 12.19 -2.39 -7.52
CA GLY A 237 11.17 -2.71 -8.53
C GLY A 237 11.34 -4.10 -9.14
N MET A 238 12.57 -4.54 -9.33
CA MET A 238 12.81 -5.81 -10.04
C MET A 238 12.76 -7.04 -9.12
N VAL A 239 12.84 -6.92 -7.80
CA VAL A 239 12.72 -8.06 -6.90
C VAL A 239 11.38 -8.80 -7.06
N GLY A 240 10.31 -8.06 -7.36
CA GLY A 240 8.98 -8.62 -7.60
C GLY A 240 8.86 -9.51 -8.85
N THR A 241 9.82 -9.43 -9.79
CA THR A 241 9.80 -10.25 -11.01
C THR A 241 10.00 -11.75 -10.74
N MET A 242 10.52 -12.10 -9.57
CA MET A 242 10.75 -13.47 -9.10
C MET A 242 9.62 -13.99 -8.21
N ALA A 243 8.63 -13.16 -7.87
CA ALA A 243 7.48 -13.60 -7.09
C ALA A 243 6.65 -14.63 -7.87
N ASP A 244 6.00 -15.52 -7.14
CA ASP A 244 5.06 -16.52 -7.68
C ASP A 244 5.72 -17.56 -8.64
N ILE A 245 7.05 -17.68 -8.67
CA ILE A 245 7.74 -18.75 -9.40
C ILE A 245 7.58 -20.06 -8.62
N LYS A 246 6.96 -21.06 -9.25
CA LYS A 246 6.75 -22.36 -8.62
C LYS A 246 8.06 -22.99 -8.15
N GLY A 247 8.14 -23.31 -6.86
CA GLY A 247 9.30 -23.95 -6.23
C GLY A 247 10.39 -22.97 -5.79
N ILE A 248 10.20 -21.66 -5.92
CA ILE A 248 11.07 -20.64 -5.35
C ILE A 248 10.42 -20.09 -4.08
N ASP A 249 11.06 -20.30 -2.94
CA ASP A 249 10.61 -19.86 -1.62
C ASP A 249 11.35 -18.61 -1.12
N ILE A 250 12.57 -18.38 -1.62
CA ILE A 250 13.42 -17.21 -1.30
C ILE A 250 13.93 -16.61 -2.60
N TRP A 251 13.88 -15.28 -2.74
CA TRP A 251 14.48 -14.60 -3.89
C TRP A 251 15.11 -13.28 -3.52
N VAL A 252 16.21 -12.95 -4.21
CA VAL A 252 17.03 -11.78 -3.92
C VAL A 252 17.37 -11.02 -5.19
N ASN A 253 17.21 -9.72 -5.16
CA ASN A 253 17.73 -8.82 -6.19
C ASN A 253 18.95 -8.06 -5.67
N PHE A 254 20.11 -8.30 -6.27
CA PHE A 254 21.36 -7.59 -6.03
C PHE A 254 21.57 -6.56 -7.13
N THR A 255 21.85 -5.32 -6.75
CA THR A 255 22.10 -4.23 -7.71
C THR A 255 23.30 -3.42 -7.26
N GLU A 256 24.37 -3.40 -8.04
CA GLU A 256 25.56 -2.60 -7.75
C GLU A 256 25.26 -1.10 -7.80
N SER A 257 25.82 -0.35 -6.86
CA SER A 257 25.73 1.10 -6.74
C SER A 257 27.06 1.69 -6.33
N ASP A 258 27.15 3.03 -6.25
CA ASP A 258 28.35 3.72 -5.75
C ASP A 258 28.63 3.41 -4.26
N GLY A 259 27.60 3.10 -3.49
CA GLY A 259 27.68 2.80 -2.06
C GLY A 259 27.81 1.31 -1.72
N GLY A 260 27.99 0.43 -2.72
CA GLY A 260 28.02 -1.01 -2.55
C GLY A 260 26.92 -1.73 -3.34
N VAL A 261 26.58 -2.95 -2.94
CA VAL A 261 25.54 -3.76 -3.59
C VAL A 261 24.24 -3.67 -2.79
N LEU A 262 23.25 -2.97 -3.34
CA LEU A 262 21.90 -2.95 -2.80
C LEU A 262 21.28 -4.35 -2.92
N CYS A 263 20.63 -4.78 -1.85
CA CYS A 263 20.13 -6.13 -1.72
C CYS A 263 18.69 -6.09 -1.21
N GLU A 264 17.76 -6.60 -2.02
CA GLU A 264 16.34 -6.72 -1.66
C GLU A 264 15.97 -8.20 -1.57
N LEU A 265 15.62 -8.64 -0.36
CA LEU A 265 15.26 -10.02 -0.06
C LEU A 265 13.75 -10.17 0.09
N ARG A 266 13.22 -11.25 -0.45
CA ARG A 266 11.81 -11.63 -0.29
C ARG A 266 11.69 -13.12 -0.03
N SER A 267 10.63 -13.52 0.65
CA SER A 267 10.31 -14.94 0.87
C SER A 267 8.80 -15.15 1.01
N SER A 268 8.31 -16.22 0.43
CA SER A 268 6.96 -16.72 0.66
C SER A 268 6.86 -17.54 1.96
N ARG A 269 7.94 -18.23 2.36
CA ARG A 269 7.92 -19.24 3.43
C ARG A 269 8.76 -18.88 4.65
N TYR A 270 9.99 -18.40 4.47
CA TYR A 270 10.99 -18.25 5.53
C TYR A 270 10.97 -16.85 6.15
N ASN A 271 11.42 -16.73 7.40
CA ASN A 271 11.77 -15.43 7.99
C ASN A 271 13.21 -15.08 7.61
N ILE A 272 13.36 -14.22 6.62
CA ILE A 272 14.65 -13.81 6.07
C ILE A 272 15.28 -12.61 6.79
N ASN A 273 14.56 -11.98 7.71
CA ASN A 273 15.05 -10.80 8.42
C ASN A 273 16.36 -11.03 9.18
N PRO A 274 16.59 -12.19 9.90
CA PRO A 274 17.86 -12.43 10.57
C PRO A 274 19.06 -12.44 9.62
N ILE A 275 18.88 -12.89 8.36
CA ILE A 275 19.96 -12.83 7.37
C ILE A 275 20.23 -11.37 6.97
N ALA A 276 19.22 -10.57 6.68
CA ALA A 276 19.41 -9.16 6.38
C ALA A 276 20.14 -8.42 7.51
N VAL A 277 19.75 -8.67 8.77
CA VAL A 277 20.39 -8.09 9.97
C VAL A 277 21.85 -8.52 10.10
N LYS A 278 22.19 -9.78 9.84
CA LYS A 278 23.58 -10.30 9.82
C LYS A 278 24.48 -9.47 8.88
N TYR A 279 23.92 -8.96 7.79
CA TYR A 279 24.63 -8.15 6.79
C TYR A 279 24.41 -6.65 6.96
N GLY A 280 24.03 -6.19 8.16
CA GLY A 280 23.88 -4.76 8.49
C GLY A 280 22.60 -4.11 7.94
N GLY A 281 21.63 -4.90 7.51
CA GLY A 281 20.34 -4.45 7.03
C GLY A 281 19.20 -4.67 8.03
N GLY A 282 17.97 -4.80 7.51
CA GLY A 282 16.78 -5.00 8.32
C GLY A 282 15.50 -5.12 7.48
N GLY A 283 14.34 -5.06 8.13
CA GLY A 283 13.03 -5.14 7.49
C GLY A 283 12.09 -6.11 8.20
N HIS A 284 11.19 -6.71 7.45
CA HIS A 284 10.17 -7.64 7.95
C HIS A 284 10.53 -9.10 7.66
N ALA A 285 9.82 -10.03 8.30
CA ALA A 285 10.06 -11.48 8.15
C ALA A 285 10.10 -11.96 6.69
N LYS A 286 9.28 -11.38 5.81
CA LYS A 286 9.13 -11.77 4.41
C LYS A 286 9.69 -10.77 3.39
N ALA A 287 10.11 -9.58 3.85
CA ALA A 287 10.63 -8.51 3.01
C ALA A 287 11.68 -7.72 3.78
N SER A 288 12.93 -7.87 3.41
CA SER A 288 14.09 -7.26 4.06
C SER A 288 15.08 -6.74 3.02
N GLY A 289 15.96 -5.83 3.44
CA GLY A 289 17.01 -5.29 2.58
C GLY A 289 18.30 -5.06 3.34
N ALA A 290 19.41 -4.98 2.60
CA ALA A 290 20.74 -4.65 3.11
C ALA A 290 21.56 -3.94 2.03
N THR A 291 22.67 -3.31 2.43
CA THR A 291 23.69 -2.84 1.49
C THR A 291 25.00 -3.59 1.79
N LEU A 292 25.45 -4.34 0.82
CA LEU A 292 26.63 -5.19 0.94
C LEU A 292 27.88 -4.46 0.40
N PRO A 293 29.07 -4.74 0.92
CA PRO A 293 30.29 -4.07 0.43
C PRO A 293 30.63 -4.43 -1.02
N ASP A 294 30.40 -5.69 -1.44
CA ASP A 294 30.81 -6.18 -2.74
C ASP A 294 30.04 -7.46 -3.17
N LYS A 295 30.38 -7.95 -4.36
CA LYS A 295 29.83 -9.18 -4.94
C LYS A 295 30.17 -10.46 -4.13
N SER A 296 31.32 -10.46 -3.43
CA SER A 296 31.72 -11.61 -2.60
C SER A 296 30.75 -11.78 -1.41
N ALA A 297 30.37 -10.64 -0.80
CA ALA A 297 29.37 -10.61 0.26
C ALA A 297 27.98 -11.04 -0.23
N ALA A 298 27.60 -10.71 -1.47
CA ALA A 298 26.37 -11.20 -2.09
C ALA A 298 26.38 -12.75 -2.23
N GLY A 299 27.50 -13.32 -2.66
CA GLY A 299 27.68 -14.78 -2.70
C GLY A 299 27.63 -15.44 -1.32
N ALA A 300 28.19 -14.77 -0.27
CA ALA A 300 28.10 -15.24 1.11
C ALA A 300 26.64 -15.24 1.61
N MET A 301 25.90 -14.15 1.35
CA MET A 301 24.47 -14.06 1.70
C MET A 301 23.63 -15.15 1.01
N LEU A 302 23.89 -15.48 -0.25
CA LEU A 302 23.20 -16.56 -0.95
C LEU A 302 23.46 -17.91 -0.30
N ARG A 303 24.69 -18.19 0.16
CA ARG A 303 24.98 -19.41 0.90
C ARG A 303 24.21 -19.52 2.22
N ASP A 304 24.15 -18.41 2.98
CA ASP A 304 23.35 -18.36 4.22
C ASP A 304 21.86 -18.60 3.96
N LEU A 305 21.33 -18.06 2.87
CA LEU A 305 19.91 -18.25 2.49
C LEU A 305 19.63 -19.68 2.03
N CYS A 306 20.55 -20.31 1.31
CA CYS A 306 20.46 -21.73 0.96
C CYS A 306 20.53 -22.62 2.21
N GLU A 307 21.44 -22.33 3.16
CA GLU A 307 21.51 -23.03 4.45
C GLU A 307 20.21 -22.88 5.25
N MET A 308 19.63 -21.66 5.30
CA MET A 308 18.32 -21.42 5.92
C MET A 308 17.21 -22.29 5.29
N ALA A 309 17.26 -22.52 3.99
CA ALA A 309 16.33 -23.39 3.28
C ALA A 309 16.63 -24.89 3.47
N GLY A 310 17.75 -25.23 4.12
CA GLY A 310 18.22 -26.61 4.27
C GLY A 310 18.81 -27.20 2.97
N GLU A 311 19.34 -26.37 2.08
CA GLU A 311 19.76 -26.73 0.74
C GLU A 311 21.26 -26.42 0.49
N THR A 312 21.88 -27.17 -0.42
CA THR A 312 23.24 -26.87 -0.86
C THR A 312 23.24 -25.75 -1.91
N CYS A 313 24.07 -24.75 -1.70
CA CYS A 313 24.28 -23.67 -2.66
C CYS A 313 25.10 -24.14 -3.87
N THR A 314 24.68 -23.83 -5.08
CA THR A 314 25.28 -24.24 -6.36
C THR A 314 25.93 -23.07 -7.11
N LEU A 315 26.44 -22.07 -6.42
CA LEU A 315 27.12 -20.88 -6.99
C LEU A 315 28.50 -21.20 -7.53
#